data_f699ecdec993196855ca0d12a42a6d43
#
_entry.id   f699ecdec993196855ca0d12a42a6d43
#
_cell.length_a   1.000
_cell.length_b   1.000
_cell.length_c   1.000
_cell.angle_alpha   90.00
_cell.angle_beta   90.00
_cell.angle_gamma   90.00
#
_symmetry.space_group_name_H-M   'P 1'
#
loop_
_entity.id
_entity.type
_entity.pdbx_description
1 polymer ?
#
loop_
_entity_poly.entity_id
_entity_poly.type
_entity_poly.pdbx_seq_one_letter_code
_entity_poly.pdbx_strand_id
1 'polypeptide(L)'
;MVRDHQNNSIGTFSIKKKYTTFNLSIEADLKPGVTAVFGNSGSGKTSLLNCLSGLMHPDEGLLFLQGEELFNSESKINVKPENRRIGYVMQDSLIFPHLSVLDNINYGYKLVGNDNRKIYPNDLIKIMGLTEILDRQPTELSGGEARRVAIARALAISPKILMLDEPMQGLDFGVRGSIIRYLTRIKNELNIHMILVSHSISEFFALAQHVILLDNGEKVAEGSVQEILSSQGLPQVIDMSELENVFEATVIDNGQDSGIGIILLNDVELEVPAFRAKTGSQATVSIRASDIIISKSSPQGLSARNVIKGVVKEIADSASLSVIYVDIGTLLLVEITTRSLAELGLTPGLEVHLIIKANSIGVAEIN
;
A
#
# COMPACT_ATOMS: atom_id res chain seq x y z
N MET A 1 -9.97 -24.26 -23.52
CA MET A 1 -9.47 -25.15 -22.46
C MET A 1 -9.48 -24.35 -21.16
N VAL A 2 -10.51 -24.51 -20.34
CA VAL A 2 -10.57 -23.93 -19.00
C VAL A 2 -9.56 -24.72 -18.16
N ARG A 3 -8.43 -24.12 -17.83
CA ARG A 3 -7.50 -24.74 -16.88
C ARG A 3 -8.16 -24.76 -15.51
N ASP A 4 -8.23 -25.95 -14.91
CA ASP A 4 -8.58 -26.16 -13.50
C ASP A 4 -7.60 -25.38 -12.59
N HIS A 5 -7.89 -24.11 -12.34
CA HIS A 5 -7.24 -23.29 -11.31
C HIS A 5 -8.13 -23.22 -10.07
N GLN A 6 -8.54 -24.39 -9.57
CA GLN A 6 -9.08 -24.53 -8.21
C GLN A 6 -7.90 -24.56 -7.23
N ASN A 7 -7.41 -23.37 -6.79
CA ASN A 7 -6.88 -23.20 -5.44
C ASN A 7 -6.56 -21.72 -5.19
N ASN A 8 -7.44 -21.07 -4.42
CA ASN A 8 -7.20 -19.78 -3.77
C ASN A 8 -7.20 -18.51 -4.66
N SER A 9 -7.95 -18.49 -5.77
CA SER A 9 -8.18 -17.26 -6.57
C SER A 9 -9.60 -16.74 -6.37
N ILE A 10 -9.77 -15.43 -6.21
CA ILE A 10 -11.08 -14.75 -6.17
C ILE A 10 -11.56 -14.33 -7.56
N GLY A 11 -10.69 -14.38 -8.53
CA GLY A 11 -10.97 -14.02 -9.92
C GLY A 11 -9.75 -14.18 -10.81
N THR A 12 -9.96 -14.09 -12.10
CA THR A 12 -8.91 -14.10 -13.13
C THR A 12 -9.25 -13.10 -14.21
N PHE A 13 -8.25 -12.53 -14.82
CA PHE A 13 -8.45 -11.67 -15.97
C PHE A 13 -7.34 -11.87 -17.02
N SER A 14 -7.73 -11.66 -18.27
CA SER A 14 -6.83 -11.49 -19.40
C SER A 14 -7.35 -10.28 -20.16
N ILE A 15 -6.60 -9.20 -20.22
CA ILE A 15 -7.04 -7.93 -20.79
C ILE A 15 -6.04 -7.49 -21.87
N LYS A 16 -6.57 -7.23 -23.07
CA LYS A 16 -5.79 -6.58 -24.13
C LYS A 16 -6.47 -5.29 -24.55
N LYS A 17 -5.68 -4.23 -24.63
CA LYS A 17 -6.12 -2.92 -25.08
C LYS A 17 -5.03 -2.26 -25.92
N LYS A 18 -5.36 -1.88 -27.15
CA LYS A 18 -4.45 -1.17 -28.06
C LYS A 18 -4.63 0.33 -27.90
N TYR A 19 -3.53 1.02 -27.75
CA TYR A 19 -3.43 2.47 -27.80
C TYR A 19 -2.52 2.85 -28.96
N THR A 20 -2.52 4.13 -29.32
CA THR A 20 -1.65 4.65 -30.40
C THR A 20 -0.16 4.54 -30.06
N THR A 21 0.19 4.63 -28.78
CA THR A 21 1.58 4.70 -28.31
C THR A 21 2.05 3.45 -27.58
N PHE A 22 1.15 2.61 -27.09
CA PHE A 22 1.51 1.36 -26.39
C PHE A 22 0.38 0.32 -26.47
N ASN A 23 0.66 -0.91 -26.11
CA ASN A 23 -0.33 -1.98 -26.02
C ASN A 23 -0.37 -2.50 -24.58
N LEU A 24 -1.57 -2.60 -24.02
CA LEU A 24 -1.80 -3.28 -22.75
C LEU A 24 -2.12 -4.75 -23.03
N SER A 25 -1.36 -5.68 -22.45
CA SER A 25 -1.61 -7.12 -22.55
C SER A 25 -1.23 -7.80 -21.23
N ILE A 26 -2.23 -8.00 -20.37
CA ILE A 26 -2.00 -8.48 -19.00
C ILE A 26 -2.94 -9.64 -18.70
N GLU A 27 -2.37 -10.74 -18.24
CA GLU A 27 -3.09 -11.89 -17.71
C GLU A 27 -2.62 -12.20 -16.30
N ALA A 28 -3.53 -12.27 -15.32
CA ALA A 28 -3.20 -12.58 -13.93
C ALA A 28 -4.40 -13.13 -13.17
N ASP A 29 -4.10 -13.74 -12.02
CA ASP A 29 -5.07 -14.18 -11.03
C ASP A 29 -5.20 -13.16 -9.89
N LEU A 30 -6.45 -12.86 -9.51
CA LEU A 30 -6.73 -12.07 -8.31
C LEU A 30 -6.74 -12.98 -7.10
N LYS A 31 -5.84 -12.73 -6.16
CA LYS A 31 -5.72 -13.51 -4.92
C LYS A 31 -6.56 -12.89 -3.79
N PRO A 32 -6.96 -13.66 -2.77
CA PRO A 32 -7.56 -13.10 -1.56
C PRO A 32 -6.63 -12.09 -0.88
N GLY A 33 -7.22 -11.08 -0.23
CA GLY A 33 -6.48 -10.02 0.46
C GLY A 33 -6.18 -8.84 -0.46
N VAL A 34 -4.96 -8.33 -0.41
CA VAL A 34 -4.53 -7.15 -1.18
C VAL A 34 -3.57 -7.59 -2.28
N THR A 35 -3.97 -7.36 -3.53
CA THR A 35 -3.10 -7.49 -4.71
C THR A 35 -2.58 -6.10 -5.08
N ALA A 36 -1.28 -5.90 -5.01
CA ALA A 36 -0.66 -4.67 -5.50
C ALA A 36 -0.31 -4.80 -6.98
N VAL A 37 -0.64 -3.77 -7.75
CA VAL A 37 -0.20 -3.61 -9.13
C VAL A 37 0.85 -2.51 -9.16
N PHE A 38 2.08 -2.91 -9.41
CA PHE A 38 3.25 -2.05 -9.36
C PHE A 38 3.87 -1.85 -10.74
N GLY A 39 4.55 -0.72 -10.95
CA GLY A 39 5.25 -0.41 -12.19
C GLY A 39 5.49 1.09 -12.37
N ASN A 40 6.38 1.46 -13.26
CA ASN A 40 6.71 2.84 -13.56
C ASN A 40 5.49 3.66 -14.02
N SER A 41 5.60 4.98 -13.96
CA SER A 41 4.58 5.85 -14.55
C SER A 41 4.43 5.53 -16.05
N GLY A 42 3.18 5.40 -16.50
CA GLY A 42 2.89 5.02 -17.89
C GLY A 42 2.91 3.51 -18.18
N SER A 43 3.20 2.63 -17.22
CA SER A 43 3.20 1.17 -17.42
C SER A 43 1.82 0.54 -17.66
N GLY A 44 0.72 1.32 -17.58
CA GLY A 44 -0.64 0.86 -17.86
C GLY A 44 -1.50 0.51 -16.64
N LYS A 45 -1.06 0.81 -15.41
CA LYS A 45 -1.77 0.49 -14.15
C LYS A 45 -3.21 1.05 -14.12
N THR A 46 -3.37 2.35 -14.30
CA THR A 46 -4.69 3.01 -14.36
C THR A 46 -5.54 2.48 -15.52
N SER A 47 -4.93 2.19 -16.68
CA SER A 47 -5.63 1.59 -17.82
C SER A 47 -6.16 0.20 -17.48
N LEU A 48 -5.38 -0.61 -16.75
CA LEU A 48 -5.83 -1.90 -16.24
C LEU A 48 -7.05 -1.73 -15.32
N LEU A 49 -6.96 -0.84 -14.30
CA LEU A 49 -8.08 -0.61 -13.39
C LEU A 49 -9.33 -0.13 -14.14
N ASN A 50 -9.19 0.76 -15.12
CA ASN A 50 -10.29 1.23 -15.94
C ASN A 50 -10.93 0.10 -16.77
N CYS A 51 -10.14 -0.83 -17.29
CA CYS A 51 -10.66 -2.02 -17.97
C CYS A 51 -11.41 -2.96 -17.00
N LEU A 52 -10.83 -3.24 -15.83
CA LEU A 52 -11.43 -4.10 -14.82
C LEU A 52 -12.73 -3.50 -14.26
N SER A 53 -12.76 -2.21 -14.00
CA SER A 53 -13.95 -1.50 -13.51
C SER A 53 -15.05 -1.33 -14.57
N GLY A 54 -14.71 -1.49 -15.86
CA GLY A 54 -15.64 -1.31 -16.98
C GLY A 54 -15.77 0.12 -17.47
N LEU A 55 -14.98 1.06 -16.92
CA LEU A 55 -14.90 2.44 -17.39
C LEU A 55 -14.23 2.54 -18.77
N MET A 56 -13.43 1.53 -19.11
CA MET A 56 -12.80 1.39 -20.40
C MET A 56 -13.11 0.00 -20.98
N HIS A 57 -13.48 -0.05 -22.24
CA HIS A 57 -13.76 -1.31 -22.94
C HIS A 57 -12.44 -1.93 -23.42
N PRO A 58 -12.05 -3.14 -22.97
CA PRO A 58 -10.95 -3.90 -23.57
C PRO A 58 -11.23 -4.26 -25.01
N ASP A 59 -10.21 -4.43 -25.84
CA ASP A 59 -10.39 -4.86 -27.21
C ASP A 59 -10.58 -6.39 -27.29
N GLU A 60 -9.84 -7.14 -26.46
CA GLU A 60 -9.94 -8.58 -26.31
C GLU A 60 -9.75 -8.98 -24.83
N GLY A 61 -10.26 -10.15 -24.49
CA GLY A 61 -9.94 -10.78 -23.22
C GLY A 61 -11.14 -11.27 -22.42
N LEU A 62 -10.89 -11.50 -21.14
CA LEU A 62 -11.80 -12.09 -20.17
C LEU A 62 -11.62 -11.42 -18.81
N LEU A 63 -12.70 -11.23 -18.07
CA LEU A 63 -12.69 -10.89 -16.64
C LEU A 63 -13.72 -11.73 -15.90
N PHE A 64 -13.25 -12.54 -14.98
CA PHE A 64 -14.05 -13.33 -14.07
C PHE A 64 -13.77 -12.94 -12.63
N LEU A 65 -14.80 -12.61 -11.84
CA LEU A 65 -14.66 -12.13 -10.47
C LEU A 65 -15.73 -12.76 -9.58
N GLN A 66 -15.29 -13.45 -8.52
CA GLN A 66 -16.17 -14.09 -7.52
C GLN A 66 -17.34 -14.88 -8.13
N GLY A 67 -17.04 -15.72 -9.10
CA GLY A 67 -18.03 -16.60 -9.75
C GLY A 67 -18.83 -15.97 -10.89
N GLU A 68 -18.58 -14.69 -11.22
CA GLU A 68 -19.30 -13.99 -12.29
C GLU A 68 -18.37 -13.58 -13.43
N GLU A 69 -18.81 -13.80 -14.66
CA GLU A 69 -18.14 -13.32 -15.87
C GLU A 69 -18.58 -11.87 -16.14
N LEU A 70 -17.64 -10.92 -15.94
CA LEU A 70 -17.91 -9.50 -16.08
C LEU A 70 -17.57 -8.95 -17.47
N PHE A 71 -16.60 -9.59 -18.14
CA PHE A 71 -16.21 -9.27 -19.49
C PHE A 71 -15.73 -10.52 -20.22
N ASN A 72 -16.13 -10.68 -21.46
CA ASN A 72 -15.60 -11.72 -22.34
C ASN A 72 -15.83 -11.29 -23.81
N SER A 73 -14.74 -11.09 -24.55
CA SER A 73 -14.79 -10.64 -25.94
C SER A 73 -15.33 -11.70 -26.88
N GLU A 74 -15.14 -13.00 -26.60
CA GLU A 74 -15.61 -14.10 -27.43
C GLU A 74 -17.13 -14.29 -27.30
N SER A 75 -17.65 -14.33 -26.09
CA SER A 75 -19.07 -14.47 -25.77
C SER A 75 -19.84 -13.15 -25.84
N LYS A 76 -19.16 -12.03 -26.13
CA LYS A 76 -19.70 -10.66 -26.16
C LYS A 76 -20.38 -10.21 -24.88
N ILE A 77 -19.87 -10.68 -23.75
CA ILE A 77 -20.30 -10.24 -22.42
C ILE A 77 -19.52 -8.98 -22.05
N ASN A 78 -20.24 -7.93 -21.66
CA ASN A 78 -19.67 -6.70 -21.09
C ASN A 78 -20.64 -6.12 -20.08
N VAL A 79 -20.45 -6.48 -18.82
CA VAL A 79 -21.26 -5.97 -17.72
C VAL A 79 -20.94 -4.48 -17.51
N LYS A 80 -21.97 -3.63 -17.44
CA LYS A 80 -21.81 -2.19 -17.22
C LYS A 80 -21.15 -1.90 -15.87
N PRO A 81 -20.37 -0.80 -15.73
CA PRO A 81 -19.64 -0.47 -14.50
C PRO A 81 -20.50 -0.53 -13.24
N GLU A 82 -21.72 0.05 -13.27
CA GLU A 82 -22.63 0.11 -12.15
C GLU A 82 -23.11 -1.27 -11.65
N ASN A 83 -23.03 -2.28 -12.51
CA ASN A 83 -23.44 -3.65 -12.19
C ASN A 83 -22.27 -4.57 -11.81
N ARG A 84 -21.02 -4.13 -11.98
CA ARG A 84 -19.83 -4.93 -11.62
C ARG A 84 -19.61 -5.01 -10.09
N ARG A 85 -20.23 -4.14 -9.32
CA ARG A 85 -20.06 -4.05 -7.87
C ARG A 85 -18.59 -3.90 -7.47
N ILE A 86 -17.89 -3.02 -8.14
CA ILE A 86 -16.50 -2.66 -7.89
C ILE A 86 -16.48 -1.28 -7.24
N GLY A 87 -15.88 -1.18 -6.05
CA GLY A 87 -15.57 0.12 -5.46
C GLY A 87 -14.29 0.65 -6.06
N TYR A 88 -14.32 1.82 -6.68
CA TYR A 88 -13.13 2.40 -7.30
C TYR A 88 -12.85 3.79 -6.75
N VAL A 89 -11.67 3.95 -6.15
CA VAL A 89 -11.12 5.23 -5.70
C VAL A 89 -10.04 5.64 -6.69
N MET A 90 -10.33 6.68 -7.46
CA MET A 90 -9.40 7.25 -8.43
C MET A 90 -8.36 8.15 -7.74
N GLN A 91 -7.27 8.43 -8.41
CA GLN A 91 -6.16 9.23 -7.93
C GLN A 91 -6.59 10.59 -7.33
N ASP A 92 -7.54 11.30 -7.94
CA ASP A 92 -8.01 12.63 -7.50
C ASP A 92 -9.13 12.58 -6.45
N SER A 93 -9.41 11.44 -5.82
CA SER A 93 -10.48 11.21 -4.84
C SER A 93 -11.91 11.46 -5.36
N LEU A 94 -12.13 12.38 -6.26
CA LEU A 94 -13.37 12.72 -6.98
C LEU A 94 -14.65 12.68 -6.10
N ILE A 95 -14.59 13.24 -4.88
CA ILE A 95 -15.76 13.38 -4.02
C ILE A 95 -16.73 14.43 -4.60
N PHE A 96 -18.02 14.29 -4.35
CA PHE A 96 -19.05 15.20 -4.88
C PHE A 96 -18.98 16.56 -4.20
N PRO A 97 -18.64 17.65 -4.92
CA PRO A 97 -18.34 18.93 -4.29
C PRO A 97 -19.58 19.65 -3.70
N HIS A 98 -20.76 19.22 -4.08
CA HIS A 98 -22.04 19.80 -3.65
C HIS A 98 -22.74 19.01 -2.54
N LEU A 99 -22.09 17.97 -2.03
CA LEU A 99 -22.59 17.12 -0.95
C LEU A 99 -21.68 17.21 0.27
N SER A 100 -22.28 17.17 1.47
CA SER A 100 -21.53 17.02 2.71
C SER A 100 -20.74 15.71 2.76
N VAL A 101 -19.82 15.55 3.70
CA VAL A 101 -19.09 14.28 3.93
C VAL A 101 -20.09 13.14 4.16
N LEU A 102 -21.08 13.34 5.02
CA LEU A 102 -22.11 12.34 5.31
C LEU A 102 -22.90 11.95 4.06
N ASP A 103 -23.31 12.94 3.24
CA ASP A 103 -24.06 12.68 2.02
C ASP A 103 -23.20 12.01 0.95
N ASN A 104 -21.92 12.35 0.84
CA ASN A 104 -20.97 11.65 -0.02
C ASN A 104 -20.90 10.16 0.34
N ILE A 105 -20.73 9.81 1.62
CA ILE A 105 -20.66 8.42 2.09
C ILE A 105 -21.98 7.69 1.82
N ASN A 106 -23.10 8.32 2.09
CA ASN A 106 -24.43 7.73 1.93
C ASN A 106 -24.90 7.64 0.48
N TYR A 107 -24.27 8.35 -0.45
CA TYR A 107 -24.73 8.44 -1.85
C TYR A 107 -24.88 7.07 -2.50
N GLY A 108 -23.79 6.30 -2.52
CA GLY A 108 -23.80 4.95 -3.10
C GLY A 108 -24.62 3.95 -2.30
N TYR A 109 -24.61 4.06 -0.96
CA TYR A 109 -25.36 3.18 -0.07
C TYR A 109 -26.88 3.22 -0.34
N LYS A 110 -27.44 4.40 -0.64
CA LYS A 110 -28.86 4.58 -0.97
C LYS A 110 -29.27 3.85 -2.26
N LEU A 111 -28.32 3.62 -3.17
CA LEU A 111 -28.54 2.95 -4.46
C LEU A 111 -28.45 1.42 -4.36
N VAL A 112 -27.86 0.89 -3.30
CA VAL A 112 -27.72 -0.56 -3.10
C VAL A 112 -29.02 -1.15 -2.55
N GLY A 113 -29.54 -2.20 -3.19
CA GLY A 113 -30.70 -2.94 -2.70
C GLY A 113 -30.43 -3.60 -1.33
N ASN A 114 -31.43 -3.69 -0.48
CA ASN A 114 -31.26 -4.16 0.91
C ASN A 114 -30.55 -5.50 1.03
N ASP A 115 -30.81 -6.46 0.15
CA ASP A 115 -30.20 -7.79 0.17
C ASP A 115 -28.68 -7.78 -0.13
N ASN A 116 -28.21 -6.71 -0.72
CA ASN A 116 -26.79 -6.55 -1.09
C ASN A 116 -25.99 -5.68 -0.10
N ARG A 117 -26.64 -5.08 0.90
CA ARG A 117 -25.99 -4.25 1.91
C ARG A 117 -25.27 -5.10 2.96
N LYS A 118 -23.97 -5.12 2.91
CA LYS A 118 -23.08 -5.83 3.86
C LYS A 118 -22.24 -4.86 4.69
N ILE A 119 -21.98 -3.66 4.16
CA ILE A 119 -21.15 -2.63 4.78
C ILE A 119 -22.01 -1.41 5.05
N TYR A 120 -22.01 -0.94 6.27
CA TYR A 120 -22.88 0.16 6.71
C TYR A 120 -22.10 1.47 6.88
N PRO A 121 -22.64 2.62 6.46
CA PRO A 121 -22.00 3.93 6.58
C PRO A 121 -21.50 4.25 7.98
N ASN A 122 -22.25 3.93 9.02
CA ASN A 122 -21.87 4.18 10.41
C ASN A 122 -20.59 3.43 10.84
N ASP A 123 -20.38 2.23 10.33
CA ASP A 123 -19.17 1.47 10.61
C ASP A 123 -17.98 2.07 9.87
N LEU A 124 -18.18 2.46 8.60
CA LEU A 124 -17.16 3.15 7.80
C LEU A 124 -16.74 4.48 8.44
N ILE A 125 -17.69 5.29 8.92
CA ILE A 125 -17.43 6.55 9.61
C ILE A 125 -16.50 6.32 10.81
N LYS A 126 -16.78 5.29 11.62
CA LYS A 126 -15.96 4.95 12.78
C LYS A 126 -14.58 4.40 12.38
N ILE A 127 -14.54 3.44 11.42
CA ILE A 127 -13.29 2.83 10.94
C ILE A 127 -12.36 3.91 10.36
N MET A 128 -12.92 4.86 9.59
CA MET A 128 -12.16 5.89 8.88
C MET A 128 -11.94 7.16 9.71
N GLY A 129 -12.42 7.23 10.96
CA GLY A 129 -12.26 8.38 11.84
C GLY A 129 -12.85 9.67 11.25
N LEU A 130 -14.10 9.61 10.74
CA LEU A 130 -14.76 10.72 10.04
C LEU A 130 -15.81 11.44 10.88
N THR A 131 -16.03 11.03 12.14
CA THR A 131 -17.11 11.50 13.00
C THR A 131 -17.15 13.02 13.13
N GLU A 132 -16.00 13.67 13.30
CA GLU A 132 -15.89 15.11 13.56
C GLU A 132 -16.07 16.00 12.32
N ILE A 133 -16.16 15.39 11.12
CA ILE A 133 -16.17 16.14 9.86
C ILE A 133 -17.41 15.85 8.98
N LEU A 134 -18.41 15.17 9.52
CA LEU A 134 -19.56 14.69 8.74
C LEU A 134 -20.35 15.81 8.04
N ASP A 135 -20.45 16.97 8.68
CA ASP A 135 -21.21 18.12 8.16
C ASP A 135 -20.37 19.03 7.25
N ARG A 136 -19.05 18.81 7.16
CA ARG A 136 -18.16 19.64 6.32
C ARG A 136 -18.41 19.42 4.83
N GLN A 137 -18.12 20.48 4.08
CA GLN A 137 -18.10 20.44 2.62
C GLN A 137 -16.73 19.96 2.12
N PRO A 138 -16.63 19.35 0.92
CA PRO A 138 -15.37 18.89 0.34
C PRO A 138 -14.25 19.94 0.28
N THR A 139 -14.59 21.20 0.12
CA THR A 139 -13.65 22.32 0.08
C THR A 139 -12.98 22.64 1.42
N GLU A 140 -13.53 22.12 2.51
CA GLU A 140 -13.04 22.31 3.88
C GLU A 140 -12.14 21.14 4.34
N LEU A 141 -11.96 20.14 3.48
CA LEU A 141 -11.21 18.93 3.81
C LEU A 141 -9.74 19.04 3.40
N SER A 142 -8.86 18.53 4.25
CA SER A 142 -7.49 18.20 3.86
C SER A 142 -7.46 17.06 2.82
N GLY A 143 -6.36 16.92 2.08
CA GLY A 143 -6.21 15.85 1.10
C GLY A 143 -6.41 14.45 1.70
N GLY A 144 -5.92 14.23 2.93
CA GLY A 144 -6.11 12.96 3.64
C GLY A 144 -7.56 12.72 4.07
N GLU A 145 -8.27 13.75 4.55
CA GLU A 145 -9.69 13.65 4.87
C GLU A 145 -10.52 13.35 3.63
N ALA A 146 -10.27 14.06 2.52
CA ALA A 146 -10.94 13.82 1.25
C ALA A 146 -10.70 12.38 0.75
N ARG A 147 -9.47 11.86 0.91
CA ARG A 147 -9.13 10.48 0.55
C ARG A 147 -9.90 9.46 1.39
N ARG A 148 -10.00 9.67 2.71
CA ARG A 148 -10.79 8.82 3.61
C ARG A 148 -12.27 8.81 3.25
N VAL A 149 -12.85 9.97 2.93
CA VAL A 149 -14.24 10.10 2.47
C VAL A 149 -14.46 9.35 1.17
N ALA A 150 -13.54 9.46 0.19
CA ALA A 150 -13.63 8.75 -1.08
C ALA A 150 -13.59 7.22 -0.90
N ILE A 151 -12.73 6.72 -0.02
CA ILE A 151 -12.65 5.29 0.32
C ILE A 151 -13.95 4.84 1.00
N ALA A 152 -14.44 5.57 2.00
CA ALA A 152 -15.69 5.25 2.70
C ALA A 152 -16.87 5.22 1.71
N ARG A 153 -16.98 6.19 0.80
CA ARG A 153 -18.01 6.22 -0.24
C ARG A 153 -17.93 5.00 -1.17
N ALA A 154 -16.72 4.62 -1.59
CA ALA A 154 -16.51 3.45 -2.45
C ALA A 154 -16.86 2.13 -1.76
N LEU A 155 -16.65 2.04 -0.44
CA LEU A 155 -17.02 0.87 0.37
C LEU A 155 -18.52 0.81 0.70
N ALA A 156 -19.19 1.95 0.79
CA ALA A 156 -20.62 2.02 1.15
C ALA A 156 -21.53 1.30 0.15
N ILE A 157 -21.10 1.07 -1.07
CA ILE A 157 -21.84 0.25 -2.05
C ILE A 157 -21.72 -1.27 -1.78
N SER A 158 -21.03 -1.69 -0.71
CA SER A 158 -20.72 -3.09 -0.41
C SER A 158 -20.11 -3.82 -1.62
N PRO A 159 -18.96 -3.37 -2.12
CA PRO A 159 -18.37 -3.89 -3.34
C PRO A 159 -17.82 -5.30 -3.15
N LYS A 160 -17.65 -6.04 -4.24
CA LYS A 160 -16.95 -7.33 -4.28
C LYS A 160 -15.44 -7.16 -4.12
N ILE A 161 -14.91 -6.07 -4.65
CA ILE A 161 -13.50 -5.71 -4.59
C ILE A 161 -13.37 -4.18 -4.54
N LEU A 162 -12.39 -3.69 -3.78
CA LEU A 162 -12.03 -2.28 -3.73
C LEU A 162 -10.79 -2.05 -4.58
N MET A 163 -10.87 -1.15 -5.55
CA MET A 163 -9.75 -0.72 -6.38
C MET A 163 -9.30 0.67 -5.95
N LEU A 164 -8.00 0.83 -5.74
CA LEU A 164 -7.37 2.05 -5.26
C LEU A 164 -6.26 2.46 -6.23
N ASP A 165 -6.41 3.59 -6.89
CA ASP A 165 -5.42 4.12 -7.83
C ASP A 165 -4.59 5.20 -7.14
N GLU A 166 -3.36 4.88 -6.79
CA GLU A 166 -2.40 5.75 -6.09
C GLU A 166 -3.00 6.48 -4.87
N PRO A 167 -3.57 5.75 -3.89
CA PRO A 167 -4.37 6.35 -2.83
C PRO A 167 -3.57 7.24 -1.87
N MET A 168 -2.25 7.18 -1.88
CA MET A 168 -1.38 7.94 -0.97
C MET A 168 -0.54 9.00 -1.69
N GLN A 169 -0.69 9.13 -3.01
CA GLN A 169 0.06 10.11 -3.79
C GLN A 169 -0.28 11.54 -3.36
N GLY A 170 0.75 12.37 -3.22
CA GLY A 170 0.62 13.78 -2.85
C GLY A 170 0.25 14.02 -1.38
N LEU A 171 0.21 12.99 -0.55
CA LEU A 171 -0.05 13.11 0.88
C LEU A 171 1.26 13.18 1.67
N ASP A 172 1.26 13.98 2.73
CA ASP A 172 2.35 14.03 3.70
C ASP A 172 2.53 12.67 4.39
N PHE A 173 3.75 12.44 4.86
CA PHE A 173 4.16 11.17 5.46
C PHE A 173 3.18 10.64 6.55
N GLY A 174 2.85 11.46 7.55
CA GLY A 174 1.93 11.07 8.65
C GLY A 174 0.53 10.72 8.17
N VAL A 175 0.07 11.39 7.12
CA VAL A 175 -1.23 11.12 6.48
C VAL A 175 -1.18 9.79 5.72
N ARG A 176 -0.08 9.47 5.02
CA ARG A 176 0.12 8.17 4.33
C ARG A 176 0.02 7.01 5.33
N GLY A 177 0.75 7.07 6.45
CA GLY A 177 0.68 6.06 7.50
C GLY A 177 -0.75 5.87 8.05
N SER A 178 -1.50 6.97 8.19
CA SER A 178 -2.92 6.88 8.57
C SER A 178 -3.79 6.15 7.56
N ILE A 179 -3.60 6.41 6.26
CA ILE A 179 -4.33 5.71 5.20
C ILE A 179 -3.97 4.21 5.18
N ILE A 180 -2.70 3.85 5.34
CA ILE A 180 -2.26 2.44 5.44
C ILE A 180 -2.99 1.73 6.58
N ARG A 181 -3.08 2.34 7.77
CA ARG A 181 -3.82 1.78 8.91
C ARG A 181 -5.29 1.59 8.60
N TYR A 182 -5.95 2.59 8.01
CA TYR A 182 -7.36 2.46 7.64
C TYR A 182 -7.58 1.34 6.63
N LEU A 183 -6.72 1.19 5.63
CA LEU A 183 -6.79 0.10 4.66
C LEU A 183 -6.53 -1.27 5.32
N THR A 184 -5.60 -1.35 6.26
CA THR A 184 -5.34 -2.56 7.06
C THR A 184 -6.56 -2.93 7.90
N ARG A 185 -7.19 -1.97 8.57
CA ARG A 185 -8.43 -2.20 9.33
C ARG A 185 -9.57 -2.65 8.42
N ILE A 186 -9.79 -2.00 7.29
CA ILE A 186 -10.79 -2.39 6.29
C ILE A 186 -10.56 -3.83 5.84
N LYS A 187 -9.32 -4.19 5.52
CA LYS A 187 -8.96 -5.57 5.14
C LYS A 187 -9.34 -6.58 6.22
N ASN A 188 -8.98 -6.29 7.47
CA ASN A 188 -9.15 -7.23 8.58
C ASN A 188 -10.59 -7.28 9.12
N GLU A 189 -11.25 -6.13 9.26
CA GLU A 189 -12.59 -6.02 9.86
C GLU A 189 -13.71 -6.33 8.85
N LEU A 190 -13.54 -5.92 7.59
CA LEU A 190 -14.56 -6.12 6.55
C LEU A 190 -14.27 -7.29 5.62
N ASN A 191 -13.09 -7.91 5.73
CA ASN A 191 -12.61 -9.01 4.87
C ASN A 191 -12.81 -8.72 3.37
N ILE A 192 -12.53 -7.47 2.96
CA ILE A 192 -12.67 -7.04 1.57
C ILE A 192 -11.37 -7.25 0.81
N HIS A 193 -11.50 -7.73 -0.42
CA HIS A 193 -10.35 -7.84 -1.32
C HIS A 193 -10.05 -6.50 -1.95
N MET A 194 -8.75 -6.22 -2.18
CA MET A 194 -8.32 -4.94 -2.74
C MET A 194 -7.36 -5.14 -3.90
N ILE A 195 -7.45 -4.25 -4.89
CA ILE A 195 -6.38 -4.01 -5.85
C ILE A 195 -5.82 -2.63 -5.54
N LEU A 196 -4.55 -2.57 -5.21
CA LEU A 196 -3.83 -1.34 -4.90
C LEU A 196 -2.83 -1.04 -6.01
N VAL A 197 -3.02 0.06 -6.71
CA VAL A 197 -2.03 0.61 -7.63
C VAL A 197 -1.18 1.60 -6.87
N SER A 198 0.13 1.39 -6.89
CA SER A 198 1.11 2.31 -6.31
C SER A 198 2.43 2.26 -7.07
N HIS A 199 3.21 3.32 -6.98
CA HIS A 199 4.62 3.36 -7.35
C HIS A 199 5.54 3.33 -6.12
N SER A 200 4.97 3.39 -4.91
CA SER A 200 5.70 3.33 -3.65
C SER A 200 5.82 1.90 -3.15
N ILE A 201 7.05 1.44 -3.04
CA ILE A 201 7.38 0.12 -2.50
C ILE A 201 6.93 -0.04 -1.05
N SER A 202 7.03 1.01 -0.23
CA SER A 202 6.65 0.96 1.19
C SER A 202 5.16 0.69 1.39
N GLU A 203 4.30 1.27 0.55
CA GLU A 203 2.85 0.99 0.56
C GLU A 203 2.53 -0.46 0.25
N PHE A 204 3.26 -0.99 -0.68
CA PHE A 204 3.24 -2.34 -1.14
C PHE A 204 3.61 -3.34 -0.04
N PHE A 205 4.74 -3.12 0.67
CA PHE A 205 5.15 -3.95 1.80
C PHE A 205 4.17 -3.93 2.95
N ALA A 206 3.58 -2.76 3.23
CA ALA A 206 2.69 -2.59 4.35
C ALA A 206 1.34 -3.30 4.16
N LEU A 207 0.84 -3.41 2.92
CA LEU A 207 -0.53 -3.84 2.63
C LEU A 207 -0.64 -5.11 1.82
N ALA A 208 0.23 -5.34 0.83
CA ALA A 208 0.06 -6.37 -0.18
C ALA A 208 0.48 -7.76 0.32
N GLN A 209 -0.25 -8.78 -0.10
CA GLN A 209 0.13 -10.18 0.00
C GLN A 209 0.56 -10.74 -1.35
N HIS A 210 0.06 -10.15 -2.42
CA HIS A 210 0.32 -10.56 -3.79
C HIS A 210 0.64 -9.35 -4.64
N VAL A 211 1.47 -9.55 -5.64
CA VAL A 211 2.00 -8.49 -6.48
C VAL A 211 1.96 -8.86 -7.93
N ILE A 212 1.55 -7.92 -8.76
CA ILE A 212 1.64 -7.95 -10.21
C ILE A 212 2.54 -6.79 -10.64
N LEU A 213 3.69 -7.11 -11.21
CA LEU A 213 4.65 -6.13 -11.71
C LEU A 213 4.40 -5.86 -13.19
N LEU A 214 4.20 -4.60 -13.54
CA LEU A 214 3.93 -4.16 -14.89
C LEU A 214 5.08 -3.32 -15.46
N ASP A 215 5.45 -3.58 -16.68
CA ASP A 215 6.29 -2.69 -17.47
C ASP A 215 5.76 -2.60 -18.91
N ASN A 216 5.71 -1.38 -19.45
CA ASN A 216 5.31 -1.10 -20.84
C ASN A 216 4.02 -1.80 -21.29
N GLY A 217 3.03 -1.96 -20.41
CA GLY A 217 1.73 -2.59 -20.71
C GLY A 217 1.70 -4.12 -20.61
N GLU A 218 2.79 -4.74 -20.17
CA GLU A 218 2.91 -6.18 -20.00
C GLU A 218 3.19 -6.56 -18.54
N LYS A 219 2.78 -7.78 -18.15
CA LYS A 219 3.14 -8.35 -16.86
C LYS A 219 4.56 -8.91 -16.93
N VAL A 220 5.46 -8.35 -16.10
CA VAL A 220 6.87 -8.78 -16.03
C VAL A 220 7.04 -9.87 -14.97
N ALA A 221 6.33 -9.75 -13.84
CA ALA A 221 6.38 -10.73 -12.76
C ALA A 221 5.08 -10.76 -11.98
N GLU A 222 4.82 -11.86 -11.29
CA GLU A 222 3.68 -12.06 -10.39
C GLU A 222 4.08 -13.02 -9.28
N GLY A 223 3.71 -12.72 -8.04
CA GLY A 223 4.03 -13.57 -6.89
C GLY A 223 3.76 -12.89 -5.55
N SER A 224 4.22 -13.52 -4.48
CA SER A 224 4.28 -12.87 -3.16
C SER A 224 5.27 -11.70 -3.18
N VAL A 225 5.16 -10.82 -2.19
CA VAL A 225 6.09 -9.70 -2.02
C VAL A 225 7.54 -10.17 -1.99
N GLN A 226 7.81 -11.26 -1.27
CA GLN A 226 9.15 -11.84 -1.13
C GLN A 226 9.70 -12.41 -2.45
N GLU A 227 8.86 -13.16 -3.19
CA GLU A 227 9.24 -13.70 -4.50
C GLU A 227 9.58 -12.60 -5.50
N ILE A 228 8.78 -11.53 -5.50
CA ILE A 228 9.02 -10.38 -6.37
C ILE A 228 10.34 -9.71 -6.02
N LEU A 229 10.64 -9.47 -4.75
CA LEU A 229 11.89 -8.84 -4.31
C LEU A 229 13.13 -9.64 -4.64
N SER A 230 13.01 -10.96 -4.59
CA SER A 230 14.11 -11.87 -4.94
C SER A 230 14.27 -12.06 -6.45
N SER A 231 13.35 -11.51 -7.27
CA SER A 231 13.39 -11.68 -8.72
C SER A 231 14.43 -10.77 -9.38
N GLN A 232 15.21 -11.30 -10.32
CA GLN A 232 16.27 -10.56 -11.04
C GLN A 232 15.77 -9.38 -11.91
N GLY A 233 14.47 -9.23 -12.10
CA GLY A 233 13.86 -8.17 -12.91
C GLY A 233 13.47 -6.89 -12.16
N LEU A 234 13.52 -6.90 -10.84
CA LEU A 234 13.07 -5.81 -9.96
C LEU A 234 13.77 -4.47 -10.18
N PRO A 235 15.11 -4.41 -10.29
CA PRO A 235 15.82 -3.12 -10.35
C PRO A 235 15.53 -2.28 -11.58
N GLN A 236 14.96 -2.87 -12.62
CA GLN A 236 14.64 -2.16 -13.86
C GLN A 236 13.29 -1.45 -13.80
N VAL A 237 12.40 -1.88 -12.91
CA VAL A 237 11.00 -1.43 -12.82
C VAL A 237 10.71 -0.68 -11.54
N ILE A 238 11.58 -0.76 -10.53
CA ILE A 238 11.38 -0.20 -9.20
C ILE A 238 12.47 0.80 -8.86
N ASP A 239 12.07 2.03 -8.54
CA ASP A 239 12.97 2.98 -7.90
C ASP A 239 13.13 2.60 -6.42
N MET A 240 14.25 1.90 -6.13
CA MET A 240 14.56 1.43 -4.77
C MET A 240 14.88 2.59 -3.81
N SER A 241 15.17 3.80 -4.32
CA SER A 241 15.51 4.98 -3.49
C SER A 241 14.33 5.47 -2.62
N GLU A 242 13.12 5.01 -2.89
CA GLU A 242 11.91 5.31 -2.12
C GLU A 242 11.55 4.24 -1.08
N LEU A 243 12.42 3.25 -0.83
CA LEU A 243 12.17 2.24 0.20
C LEU A 243 12.07 2.87 1.59
N GLU A 244 10.94 2.71 2.24
CA GLU A 244 10.65 3.25 3.55
C GLU A 244 10.06 2.18 4.47
N ASN A 245 10.60 2.07 5.68
CA ASN A 245 10.06 1.23 6.73
C ASN A 245 8.95 2.01 7.46
N VAL A 246 7.75 1.46 7.55
CA VAL A 246 6.61 2.09 8.23
C VAL A 246 6.08 1.15 9.30
N PHE A 247 6.01 1.64 10.56
CA PHE A 247 5.62 0.86 11.72
C PHE A 247 4.66 1.63 12.63
N GLU A 248 4.00 0.91 13.53
CA GLU A 248 3.33 1.49 14.70
C GLU A 248 4.25 1.37 15.92
N ALA A 249 4.36 2.42 16.68
CA ALA A 249 5.13 2.46 17.91
C ALA A 249 4.34 3.15 19.02
N THR A 250 4.63 2.79 20.28
CA THR A 250 4.04 3.43 21.45
C THR A 250 4.88 4.64 21.86
N VAL A 251 4.26 5.78 22.08
CA VAL A 251 4.92 7.00 22.56
C VAL A 251 5.25 6.84 24.04
N ILE A 252 6.54 6.81 24.38
CA ILE A 252 7.03 6.80 25.78
C ILE A 252 7.25 8.22 26.28
N ASP A 253 7.89 9.05 25.45
CA ASP A 253 8.12 10.47 25.71
C ASP A 253 8.02 11.25 24.39
N ASN A 254 7.30 12.34 24.36
CA ASN A 254 7.15 13.16 23.16
C ASN A 254 8.28 14.19 22.95
N GLY A 255 9.16 14.32 23.94
CA GLY A 255 10.37 15.14 23.85
C GLY A 255 10.15 16.65 23.91
N GLN A 256 8.96 17.14 24.28
CA GLN A 256 8.67 18.58 24.28
C GLN A 256 9.60 19.37 25.24
N ASP A 257 10.03 18.76 26.35
CA ASP A 257 10.90 19.40 27.33
C ASP A 257 12.39 19.22 27.00
N SER A 258 12.78 18.12 26.34
CA SER A 258 14.18 17.74 26.10
C SER A 258 14.65 17.95 24.66
N GLY A 259 13.74 18.16 23.74
CA GLY A 259 14.01 18.19 22.30
C GLY A 259 14.14 16.80 21.65
N ILE A 260 14.13 15.73 22.46
CA ILE A 260 14.26 14.33 22.01
C ILE A 260 13.11 13.52 22.61
N GLY A 261 12.30 12.93 21.74
CA GLY A 261 11.25 11.99 22.13
C GLY A 261 11.76 10.55 22.15
N ILE A 262 11.03 9.68 22.81
CA ILE A 262 11.27 8.24 22.88
C ILE A 262 10.01 7.52 22.46
N ILE A 263 10.18 6.61 21.52
CA ILE A 263 9.12 5.70 21.05
C ILE A 263 9.55 4.26 21.24
N LEU A 264 8.61 3.39 21.53
CA LEU A 264 8.82 1.95 21.68
C LEU A 264 8.24 1.21 20.47
N LEU A 265 9.12 0.61 19.68
CA LEU A 265 8.78 -0.26 18.57
C LEU A 265 8.96 -1.72 19.01
N ASN A 266 7.86 -2.40 19.35
CA ASN A 266 7.88 -3.67 20.10
C ASN A 266 8.72 -3.53 21.39
N ASP A 267 9.91 -4.16 21.45
CA ASP A 267 10.82 -4.10 22.62
C ASP A 267 12.03 -3.19 22.36
N VAL A 268 12.03 -2.40 21.28
CA VAL A 268 13.15 -1.52 20.91
C VAL A 268 12.78 -0.07 21.13
N GLU A 269 13.50 0.60 22.02
CA GLU A 269 13.38 2.05 22.19
C GLU A 269 14.13 2.78 21.09
N LEU A 270 13.49 3.82 20.52
CA LEU A 270 14.07 4.70 19.51
C LEU A 270 14.00 6.15 19.98
N GLU A 271 15.15 6.82 19.98
CA GLU A 271 15.25 8.27 20.15
C GLU A 271 14.86 8.97 18.82
N VAL A 272 13.93 9.92 18.90
CA VAL A 272 13.38 10.66 17.75
C VAL A 272 13.37 12.16 18.04
N PRO A 273 13.28 13.06 17.08
CA PRO A 273 13.06 14.48 17.35
C PRO A 273 11.76 14.69 18.13
N ALA A 274 11.68 15.75 18.93
CA ALA A 274 10.45 16.10 19.62
C ALA A 274 9.26 16.23 18.65
N PHE A 275 8.12 15.68 19.03
CA PHE A 275 6.92 15.64 18.20
C PHE A 275 5.64 15.86 19.03
N ARG A 276 4.52 16.09 18.36
CA ARG A 276 3.23 16.27 19.04
C ARG A 276 2.51 14.94 19.11
N ALA A 277 2.45 14.35 20.29
CA ALA A 277 1.62 13.19 20.59
C ALA A 277 1.48 13.06 22.12
N LYS A 278 0.49 12.31 22.58
CA LYS A 278 0.32 12.01 24.01
C LYS A 278 1.17 10.81 24.39
N THR A 279 1.84 10.88 25.53
CA THR A 279 2.50 9.72 26.14
C THR A 279 1.50 8.59 26.33
N GLY A 280 1.88 7.36 25.93
CA GLY A 280 1.03 6.17 25.92
C GLY A 280 0.15 6.03 24.67
N SER A 281 0.08 7.02 23.77
CA SER A 281 -0.63 6.87 22.49
C SER A 281 0.20 6.07 21.48
N GLN A 282 -0.46 5.61 20.41
CA GLN A 282 0.22 5.02 19.26
C GLN A 282 0.65 6.11 18.29
N ALA A 283 1.82 5.94 17.68
CA ALA A 283 2.33 6.80 16.63
C ALA A 283 2.77 5.96 15.43
N THR A 284 2.60 6.51 14.22
CA THR A 284 3.21 5.94 13.02
C THR A 284 4.64 6.42 12.90
N VAL A 285 5.56 5.51 12.69
CA VAL A 285 7.00 5.76 12.55
C VAL A 285 7.44 5.38 11.16
N SER A 286 8.28 6.22 10.53
CA SER A 286 8.95 5.85 9.30
C SER A 286 10.44 6.07 9.32
N ILE A 287 11.13 5.23 8.58
CA ILE A 287 12.58 5.28 8.40
C ILE A 287 12.89 4.89 6.96
N ARG A 288 13.54 5.76 6.19
CA ARG A 288 13.99 5.36 4.84
C ARG A 288 15.04 4.29 4.95
N ALA A 289 14.94 3.27 4.10
CA ALA A 289 15.90 2.17 4.08
C ALA A 289 17.33 2.64 3.79
N SER A 290 17.48 3.67 2.96
CA SER A 290 18.75 4.32 2.62
C SER A 290 19.37 5.14 3.78
N ASP A 291 18.56 5.54 4.77
CA ASP A 291 19.03 6.29 5.95
C ASP A 291 19.55 5.38 7.08
N ILE A 292 19.37 4.07 6.93
CA ILE A 292 19.84 3.09 7.89
C ILE A 292 21.24 2.61 7.50
N ILE A 293 22.21 2.86 8.36
CA ILE A 293 23.57 2.37 8.18
C ILE A 293 23.70 1.01 8.84
N ILE A 294 24.33 0.05 8.16
CA ILE A 294 24.60 -1.28 8.71
C ILE A 294 26.09 -1.44 9.06
N SER A 295 26.38 -2.05 10.20
CA SER A 295 27.73 -2.32 10.70
C SER A 295 27.82 -3.73 11.30
N LYS A 296 28.94 -4.42 11.08
CA LYS A 296 29.22 -5.74 11.70
C LYS A 296 29.63 -5.64 13.17
N SER A 297 30.10 -4.49 13.61
CA SER A 297 30.52 -4.25 14.98
C SER A 297 29.77 -3.07 15.58
N SER A 298 29.60 -3.03 16.91
CA SER A 298 29.00 -1.89 17.59
C SER A 298 29.90 -0.67 17.42
N PRO A 299 29.42 0.38 16.74
CA PRO A 299 30.21 1.59 16.51
C PRO A 299 30.26 2.45 17.78
N GLN A 300 31.32 3.24 17.92
CA GLN A 300 31.48 4.21 19.01
C GLN A 300 31.74 5.61 18.45
N GLY A 301 31.41 6.65 19.24
CA GLY A 301 31.73 8.04 18.90
C GLY A 301 30.88 8.61 17.75
N LEU A 302 29.68 8.12 17.57
CA LEU A 302 28.74 8.60 16.54
C LEU A 302 27.79 9.66 17.06
N SER A 303 27.34 10.54 16.17
CA SER A 303 26.22 11.46 16.42
C SER A 303 24.84 10.80 16.24
N ALA A 304 24.79 9.59 15.69
CA ALA A 304 23.57 8.81 15.62
C ALA A 304 23.16 8.31 17.02
N ARG A 305 21.89 8.46 17.35
CA ARG A 305 21.38 8.14 18.68
C ARG A 305 20.89 6.70 18.80
N ASN A 306 20.43 6.14 17.69
CA ASN A 306 19.89 4.79 17.66
C ASN A 306 20.94 3.82 17.11
N VAL A 307 21.38 2.88 17.93
CA VAL A 307 22.25 1.75 17.54
C VAL A 307 21.55 0.48 17.99
N ILE A 308 20.99 -0.25 17.04
CA ILE A 308 20.09 -1.37 17.29
C ILE A 308 20.75 -2.65 16.80
N LYS A 309 20.79 -3.68 17.66
CA LYS A 309 21.28 -5.01 17.28
C LYS A 309 20.19 -5.77 16.53
N GLY A 310 20.55 -6.39 15.41
CA GLY A 310 19.63 -7.19 14.61
C GLY A 310 20.32 -8.37 13.96
N VAL A 311 19.52 -9.23 13.31
CA VAL A 311 19.99 -10.41 12.60
C VAL A 311 19.55 -10.32 11.15
N VAL A 312 20.48 -10.46 10.21
CA VAL A 312 20.17 -10.54 8.78
C VAL A 312 19.32 -11.78 8.52
N LYS A 313 18.12 -11.59 7.98
CA LYS A 313 17.21 -12.69 7.61
C LYS A 313 17.35 -13.07 6.15
N GLU A 314 17.36 -12.07 5.29
CA GLU A 314 17.34 -12.25 3.84
C GLU A 314 18.09 -11.10 3.16
N ILE A 315 18.57 -11.34 1.97
CA ILE A 315 19.25 -10.36 1.12
C ILE A 315 18.65 -10.45 -0.27
N ALA A 316 18.04 -9.36 -0.72
CA ALA A 316 17.61 -9.18 -2.10
C ALA A 316 18.66 -8.33 -2.82
N ASP A 317 19.44 -8.97 -3.70
CA ASP A 317 20.54 -8.33 -4.42
C ASP A 317 20.11 -7.96 -5.83
N SER A 318 20.55 -6.78 -6.28
CA SER A 318 20.32 -6.29 -7.62
C SER A 318 21.63 -5.78 -8.25
N ALA A 319 21.56 -5.28 -9.47
CA ALA A 319 22.77 -4.87 -10.20
C ALA A 319 23.57 -3.74 -9.52
N SER A 320 22.92 -2.83 -8.79
CA SER A 320 23.57 -1.65 -8.18
C SER A 320 23.29 -1.46 -6.70
N LEU A 321 22.14 -1.95 -6.22
CA LEU A 321 21.65 -1.79 -4.86
C LEU A 321 21.25 -3.15 -4.31
N SER A 322 21.35 -3.31 -2.99
CA SER A 322 20.93 -4.52 -2.28
C SER A 322 20.06 -4.13 -1.11
N VAL A 323 18.96 -4.84 -0.92
CA VAL A 323 18.06 -4.68 0.23
C VAL A 323 18.32 -5.79 1.21
N ILE A 324 18.67 -5.41 2.42
CA ILE A 324 18.99 -6.32 3.52
C ILE A 324 17.79 -6.33 4.47
N TYR A 325 17.23 -7.50 4.70
CA TYR A 325 16.17 -7.71 5.67
C TYR A 325 16.80 -8.03 7.02
N VAL A 326 16.63 -7.14 7.98
CA VAL A 326 17.20 -7.27 9.33
C VAL A 326 16.09 -7.37 10.36
N ASP A 327 16.10 -8.44 11.13
CA ASP A 327 15.17 -8.66 12.24
C ASP A 327 15.72 -8.03 13.53
N ILE A 328 14.98 -7.08 14.07
CA ILE A 328 15.24 -6.42 15.36
C ILE A 328 14.11 -6.70 16.38
N GLY A 329 13.30 -7.76 16.20
CA GLY A 329 11.99 -7.99 16.81
C GLY A 329 10.85 -7.55 15.88
N THR A 330 11.17 -6.80 14.86
CA THR A 330 10.39 -6.53 13.66
C THR A 330 11.34 -6.48 12.45
N LEU A 331 10.83 -6.71 11.25
CA LEU A 331 11.66 -6.75 10.06
C LEU A 331 11.90 -5.35 9.52
N LEU A 332 13.16 -4.92 9.49
CA LEU A 332 13.64 -3.67 8.90
C LEU A 332 14.29 -3.92 7.55
N LEU A 333 13.97 -3.09 6.58
CA LEU A 333 14.63 -3.03 5.28
C LEU A 333 15.78 -2.02 5.36
N VAL A 334 16.97 -2.44 4.94
CA VAL A 334 18.16 -1.58 4.86
C VAL A 334 18.65 -1.61 3.43
N GLU A 335 18.77 -0.45 2.80
CA GLU A 335 19.32 -0.30 1.46
C GLU A 335 20.81 0.01 1.52
N ILE A 336 21.61 -0.77 0.81
CA ILE A 336 23.05 -0.53 0.64
C ILE A 336 23.45 -0.77 -0.82
N THR A 337 24.63 -0.29 -1.19
CA THR A 337 25.19 -0.64 -2.51
C THR A 337 25.63 -2.10 -2.55
N THR A 338 25.53 -2.74 -3.71
CA THR A 338 26.02 -4.11 -3.93
C THR A 338 27.52 -4.21 -3.58
N ARG A 339 28.30 -3.16 -3.80
CA ARG A 339 29.69 -3.09 -3.37
C ARG A 339 29.83 -3.16 -1.85
N SER A 340 29.01 -2.42 -1.09
CA SER A 340 29.01 -2.47 0.38
C SER A 340 28.61 -3.84 0.90
N LEU A 341 27.62 -4.49 0.25
CA LEU A 341 27.23 -5.87 0.57
C LEU A 341 28.43 -6.82 0.49
N ALA A 342 29.16 -6.75 -0.62
CA ALA A 342 30.35 -7.60 -0.84
C ALA A 342 31.49 -7.29 0.16
N GLU A 343 31.80 -6.00 0.38
CA GLU A 343 32.87 -5.58 1.31
C GLU A 343 32.53 -5.96 2.78
N LEU A 344 31.26 -5.84 3.19
CA LEU A 344 30.82 -6.25 4.51
C LEU A 344 30.67 -7.78 4.63
N GLY A 345 30.54 -8.50 3.53
CA GLY A 345 30.35 -9.96 3.53
C GLY A 345 29.11 -10.36 4.33
N LEU A 346 27.99 -9.67 4.12
CA LEU A 346 26.74 -9.95 4.82
C LEU A 346 26.15 -11.26 4.30
N THR A 347 25.62 -12.06 5.22
CA THR A 347 24.95 -13.33 4.92
C THR A 347 23.76 -13.51 5.87
N PRO A 348 22.71 -14.23 5.45
CA PRO A 348 21.62 -14.60 6.37
C PRO A 348 22.16 -15.28 7.63
N GLY A 349 21.60 -14.89 8.79
CA GLY A 349 22.03 -15.35 10.12
C GLY A 349 23.13 -14.50 10.77
N LEU A 350 23.76 -13.57 10.04
CA LEU A 350 24.79 -12.70 10.61
C LEU A 350 24.16 -11.65 11.56
N GLU A 351 24.74 -11.49 12.77
CA GLU A 351 24.42 -10.39 13.67
C GLU A 351 25.04 -9.09 13.15
N VAL A 352 24.27 -8.02 13.18
CA VAL A 352 24.63 -6.68 12.70
C VAL A 352 24.11 -5.60 13.65
N HIS A 353 24.66 -4.40 13.49
CA HIS A 353 24.16 -3.20 14.17
C HIS A 353 23.61 -2.25 13.12
N LEU A 354 22.37 -1.80 13.33
CA LEU A 354 21.72 -0.77 12.55
C LEU A 354 21.91 0.58 13.25
N ILE A 355 22.41 1.56 12.52
CA ILE A 355 22.70 2.89 13.03
C ILE A 355 21.75 3.86 12.34
N ILE A 356 20.92 4.55 13.14
CA ILE A 356 19.89 5.46 12.64
C ILE A 356 20.00 6.79 13.36
N LYS A 357 20.08 7.89 12.61
CA LYS A 357 20.00 9.22 13.20
C LYS A 357 18.57 9.48 13.68
N ALA A 358 18.42 10.12 14.86
CA ALA A 358 17.09 10.51 15.34
C ALA A 358 16.31 11.32 14.27
N ASN A 359 17.00 12.24 13.57
CA ASN A 359 16.38 13.09 12.53
C ASN A 359 15.96 12.35 11.26
N SER A 360 16.41 11.11 11.07
CA SER A 360 15.98 10.26 9.96
C SER A 360 14.71 9.47 10.26
N ILE A 361 14.20 9.60 11.48
CA ILE A 361 12.97 8.94 11.94
C ILE A 361 11.82 9.94 11.89
N GLY A 362 10.86 9.71 11.00
CA GLY A 362 9.59 10.44 10.95
C GLY A 362 8.62 9.87 11.98
N VAL A 363 7.94 10.72 12.75
CA VAL A 363 6.90 10.32 13.70
C VAL A 363 5.63 11.13 13.45
N ALA A 364 4.50 10.46 13.35
CA ALA A 364 3.19 11.09 13.22
C ALA A 364 2.22 10.50 14.24
N GLU A 365 1.50 11.37 14.97
CA GLU A 365 0.47 10.96 15.92
C GLU A 365 -0.66 10.20 15.21
N ILE A 366 -1.12 9.14 15.86
CA ILE A 366 -2.35 8.45 15.48
C ILE A 366 -3.51 9.17 16.15
N ASN A 367 -4.24 10.01 15.40
CA ASN A 367 -5.48 10.62 15.85
C ASN A 367 -6.64 9.62 15.83
#